data_6d3acd3584a3e4f35cf9a7ea9510976a
#
_entry.id   6d3acd3584a3e4f35cf9a7ea9510976a
#
_cell.length_a   1.000
_cell.length_b   1.000
_cell.length_c   1.000
_cell.angle_alpha   90.00
_cell.angle_beta   90.00
_cell.angle_gamma   90.00
#
_symmetry.space_group_name_H-M   'P 1'
#
loop_
_entity.id
_entity.type
_entity.pdbx_description
1 polymer ?
#
loop_
_entity_poly.entity_id
_entity_poly.type
_entity_poly.pdbx_seq_one_letter_code
_entity_poly.pdbx_strand_id
1 'polypeptide(L)'
;MRALPRLLLFLGLGYLTFVLFHEASLARNNPDIDPSKVVMLFAATVLIGGSAAVIVVSMLLPSIGDAVGNFFFQPNQEVEKDPHSAAQAALARGDYAGAVEEYKGIIASDPNDTLSYSEIAKISCEHLDDAAGAAAILEEGLQREWPPDDAAFLTSRLVDVYWKYQRDIRGARALLIQIMENMPGTRHAANAEHKLKEIEQQTALEG
;
A
#
# COMPACT_ATOMS: atom_id res chain seq x y z
N MET A 1 17.46 33.10 -2.98
CA MET A 1 17.96 34.43 -2.55
C MET A 1 17.45 34.93 -1.18
N ARG A 2 16.56 34.21 -0.47
CA ARG A 2 15.98 34.66 0.85
C ARG A 2 16.77 34.20 2.09
N ALA A 3 17.80 33.36 1.95
CA ALA A 3 18.55 32.80 3.08
C ALA A 3 19.68 33.74 3.58
N LEU A 4 20.28 34.49 2.70
CA LEU A 4 21.43 35.36 3.02
C LEU A 4 21.14 36.44 4.09
N PRO A 5 20.01 37.22 4.03
CA PRO A 5 19.72 38.22 5.05
C PRO A 5 19.41 37.58 6.41
N ARG A 6 18.82 36.38 6.45
CA ARG A 6 18.54 35.65 7.68
C ARG A 6 19.81 35.14 8.35
N LEU A 7 20.75 34.65 7.56
CA LEU A 7 22.08 34.21 8.04
C LEU A 7 22.86 35.37 8.64
N LEU A 8 22.85 36.54 7.98
CA LEU A 8 23.49 37.75 8.48
C LEU A 8 22.89 38.26 9.79
N LEU A 9 21.56 38.18 9.89
CA LEU A 9 20.82 38.54 11.12
C LEU A 9 21.16 37.59 12.28
N PHE A 10 21.26 36.29 12.00
CA PHE A 10 21.69 35.28 12.97
C PHE A 10 23.12 35.53 13.47
N LEU A 11 24.07 35.75 12.57
CA LEU A 11 25.46 36.03 12.92
C LEU A 11 25.59 37.35 13.72
N GLY A 12 24.81 38.38 13.36
CA GLY A 12 24.75 39.64 14.10
C GLY A 12 24.20 39.49 15.52
N LEU A 13 23.09 38.74 15.68
CA LEU A 13 22.50 38.45 16.99
C LEU A 13 23.43 37.59 17.84
N GLY A 14 24.09 36.59 17.26
CA GLY A 14 25.07 35.76 17.96
C GLY A 14 26.27 36.57 18.45
N TYR A 15 26.79 37.44 17.61
CA TYR A 15 27.87 38.36 17.97
C TYR A 15 27.46 39.33 19.08
N LEU A 16 26.27 39.90 18.99
CA LEU A 16 25.73 40.80 20.01
C LEU A 16 25.54 40.10 21.36
N THR A 17 25.01 38.88 21.33
CA THR A 17 24.86 38.03 22.54
C THR A 17 26.22 37.74 23.18
N PHE A 18 27.24 37.44 22.37
CA PHE A 18 28.60 37.22 22.86
C PHE A 18 29.19 38.45 23.51
N VAL A 19 29.08 39.64 22.87
CA VAL A 19 29.57 40.90 23.40
C VAL A 19 28.87 41.27 24.71
N LEU A 20 27.54 41.15 24.80
CA LEU A 20 26.79 41.43 26.02
C LEU A 20 27.15 40.46 27.15
N PHE A 21 27.34 39.21 26.83
CA PHE A 21 27.78 38.21 27.85
C PHE A 21 29.18 38.51 28.36
N HIS A 22 30.10 38.91 27.47
CA HIS A 22 31.46 39.31 27.86
C HIS A 22 31.47 40.53 28.72
N GLU A 23 30.69 41.57 28.39
CA GLU A 23 30.56 42.80 29.22
C GLU A 23 29.91 42.49 30.57
N ALA A 24 28.85 41.65 30.58
CA ALA A 24 28.22 41.24 31.81
C ALA A 24 29.18 40.46 32.74
N SER A 25 30.04 39.61 32.17
CA SER A 25 31.05 38.85 32.89
C SER A 25 32.15 39.73 33.48
N LEU A 26 32.59 40.76 32.74
CA LEU A 26 33.57 41.73 33.23
C LEU A 26 32.96 42.62 34.34
N ALA A 27 31.72 43.07 34.14
CA ALA A 27 31.00 43.91 35.11
C ALA A 27 30.75 43.17 36.43
N ARG A 28 30.50 41.87 36.39
CA ARG A 28 30.31 40.99 37.58
C ARG A 28 31.54 40.99 38.51
N ASN A 29 32.73 41.09 37.93
CA ASN A 29 33.99 40.98 38.67
C ASN A 29 34.54 42.35 39.07
N ASN A 30 33.83 43.43 38.75
CA ASN A 30 34.26 44.78 39.10
C ASN A 30 33.40 45.34 40.26
N PRO A 31 33.99 45.57 41.45
CA PRO A 31 33.25 46.03 42.64
C PRO A 31 32.69 47.45 42.53
N ASP A 32 33.18 48.24 41.57
CA ASP A 32 32.76 49.65 41.35
C ASP A 32 31.49 49.76 40.50
N ILE A 33 30.99 48.65 39.95
CA ILE A 33 29.81 48.63 39.08
C ILE A 33 28.57 48.30 39.94
N ASP A 34 27.52 49.12 39.76
CA ASP A 34 26.23 48.90 40.40
C ASP A 34 25.66 47.50 40.07
N PRO A 35 25.31 46.68 41.09
CA PRO A 35 24.75 45.35 40.87
C PRO A 35 23.51 45.34 39.98
N SER A 36 22.71 46.40 39.96
CA SER A 36 21.56 46.49 39.07
C SER A 36 21.91 46.51 37.59
N LYS A 37 23.05 47.12 37.22
CA LYS A 37 23.56 47.13 35.85
C LYS A 37 24.02 45.73 35.41
N VAL A 38 24.63 44.98 36.33
CA VAL A 38 25.06 43.59 36.07
C VAL A 38 23.84 42.70 35.78
N VAL A 39 22.81 42.82 36.59
CA VAL A 39 21.54 42.07 36.38
C VAL A 39 20.90 42.45 35.06
N MET A 40 20.87 43.75 34.72
CA MET A 40 20.30 44.23 33.47
C MET A 40 21.08 43.71 32.23
N LEU A 41 22.40 43.63 32.28
CA LEU A 41 23.22 43.08 31.22
C LEU A 41 22.98 41.59 31.02
N PHE A 42 22.88 40.83 32.11
CA PHE A 42 22.55 39.40 32.01
C PHE A 42 21.13 39.17 31.48
N ALA A 43 20.15 39.98 31.92
CA ALA A 43 18.77 39.88 31.40
C ALA A 43 18.73 40.20 29.90
N ALA A 44 19.44 41.24 29.44
CA ALA A 44 19.56 41.57 28.02
C ALA A 44 20.22 40.43 27.20
N THR A 45 21.27 39.78 27.75
CA THR A 45 21.93 38.63 27.12
C THR A 45 20.97 37.46 26.93
N VAL A 46 20.16 37.13 27.97
CA VAL A 46 19.16 36.05 27.91
C VAL A 46 18.09 36.36 26.89
N LEU A 47 17.57 37.57 26.82
CA LEU A 47 16.53 37.96 25.86
C LEU A 47 17.02 37.93 24.44
N ILE A 48 18.23 38.46 24.17
CA ILE A 48 18.78 38.47 22.81
C ILE A 48 19.21 37.06 22.40
N GLY A 49 19.86 36.31 23.28
CA GLY A 49 20.25 34.91 23.01
C GLY A 49 19.05 33.98 22.83
N GLY A 50 18.00 34.17 23.64
CA GLY A 50 16.75 33.42 23.48
C GLY A 50 16.04 33.70 22.15
N SER A 51 16.00 34.97 21.71
CA SER A 51 15.42 35.31 20.41
C SER A 51 16.23 34.75 19.23
N ALA A 52 17.56 34.75 19.33
CA ALA A 52 18.42 34.10 18.35
C ALA A 52 18.15 32.58 18.25
N ALA A 53 17.99 31.89 19.39
CA ALA A 53 17.67 30.47 19.44
C ALA A 53 16.32 30.16 18.77
N VAL A 54 15.27 30.97 19.02
CA VAL A 54 13.95 30.81 18.37
C VAL A 54 14.07 30.95 16.84
N ILE A 55 14.89 31.90 16.34
CA ILE A 55 15.11 32.08 14.92
C ILE A 55 15.78 30.83 14.31
N VAL A 56 16.81 30.27 14.98
CA VAL A 56 17.49 29.04 14.53
C VAL A 56 16.53 27.86 14.48
N VAL A 57 15.77 27.65 15.54
CA VAL A 57 14.78 26.57 15.59
C VAL A 57 13.74 26.72 14.47
N SER A 58 13.21 27.92 14.26
CA SER A 58 12.24 28.18 13.19
C SER A 58 12.80 28.00 11.77
N MET A 59 14.11 28.13 11.59
CA MET A 59 14.77 27.86 10.30
C MET A 59 15.04 26.36 10.07
N LEU A 60 15.38 25.63 11.14
CA LEU A 60 15.74 24.21 11.06
C LEU A 60 14.52 23.28 11.10
N LEU A 61 13.47 23.66 11.85
CA LEU A 61 12.27 22.82 12.01
C LEU A 61 11.62 22.43 10.69
N PRO A 62 11.39 23.31 9.70
CA PRO A 62 10.82 22.93 8.41
C PRO A 62 11.70 21.93 7.66
N SER A 63 13.03 22.17 7.65
CA SER A 63 13.98 21.29 6.94
C SER A 63 14.11 19.92 7.60
N ILE A 64 14.01 19.84 8.93
CA ILE A 64 13.98 18.58 9.66
C ILE A 64 12.65 17.88 9.43
N GLY A 65 11.54 18.61 9.44
CA GLY A 65 10.20 18.08 9.16
C GLY A 65 10.13 17.48 7.76
N ASP A 66 10.64 18.19 6.75
CA ASP A 66 10.71 17.71 5.36
C ASP A 66 11.62 16.48 5.24
N ALA A 67 12.78 16.47 5.89
CA ALA A 67 13.71 15.34 5.88
C ALA A 67 13.12 14.10 6.55
N VAL A 68 12.44 14.26 7.69
CA VAL A 68 11.75 13.19 8.39
C VAL A 68 10.54 12.72 7.59
N GLY A 69 9.75 13.65 7.06
CA GLY A 69 8.62 13.34 6.18
C GLY A 69 9.05 12.55 4.95
N ASN A 70 10.10 13.01 4.27
CA ASN A 70 10.65 12.30 3.10
C ASN A 70 11.25 10.95 3.45
N PHE A 71 11.84 10.80 4.63
CA PHE A 71 12.38 9.51 5.07
C PHE A 71 11.28 8.49 5.40
N PHE A 72 10.20 8.92 6.06
CA PHE A 72 9.12 8.00 6.46
C PHE A 72 8.04 7.81 5.40
N PHE A 73 7.75 8.82 4.57
CA PHE A 73 6.64 8.76 3.63
C PHE A 73 7.07 8.66 2.17
N GLN A 74 8.39 8.78 1.86
CA GLN A 74 8.96 8.71 0.50
C GLN A 74 7.95 9.18 -0.58
N PRO A 75 7.61 10.46 -0.65
CA PRO A 75 6.58 10.94 -1.58
C PRO A 75 6.96 10.81 -3.07
N ASN A 76 8.18 10.34 -3.37
CA ASN A 76 8.71 10.18 -4.72
C ASN A 76 8.89 8.73 -5.19
N GLN A 77 8.40 7.72 -4.48
CA GLN A 77 8.02 6.53 -5.20
C GLN A 77 6.69 6.89 -5.89
N GLU A 78 6.71 7.06 -7.21
CA GLU A 78 5.52 6.76 -8.00
C GLU A 78 5.09 5.39 -7.52
N VAL A 79 4.05 5.35 -6.70
CA VAL A 79 3.38 4.09 -6.37
C VAL A 79 2.92 3.60 -7.72
N GLU A 80 3.62 2.60 -8.26
CA GLU A 80 3.21 1.93 -9.48
C GLU A 80 1.73 1.59 -9.25
N LYS A 81 0.88 2.25 -10.01
CA LYS A 81 -0.54 2.23 -9.74
C LYS A 81 -0.97 0.78 -9.92
N ASP A 82 -1.34 0.12 -8.82
CA ASP A 82 -1.82 -1.25 -8.86
C ASP A 82 -2.85 -1.37 -10.00
N PRO A 83 -2.59 -2.18 -11.02
CA PRO A 83 -3.47 -2.32 -12.18
C PRO A 83 -4.91 -2.67 -11.75
N HIS A 84 -5.08 -3.36 -10.61
CA HIS A 84 -6.39 -3.75 -10.08
C HIS A 84 -7.12 -2.63 -9.33
N SER A 85 -6.46 -1.49 -9.07
CA SER A 85 -7.02 -0.41 -8.24
C SER A 85 -8.33 0.17 -8.79
N ALA A 86 -8.48 0.27 -10.12
CA ALA A 86 -9.69 0.76 -10.76
C ALA A 86 -10.86 -0.22 -10.60
N ALA A 87 -10.61 -1.52 -10.83
CA ALA A 87 -11.58 -2.58 -10.64
C ALA A 87 -12.03 -2.69 -9.17
N GLN A 88 -11.10 -2.63 -8.22
CA GLN A 88 -11.41 -2.62 -6.79
C GLN A 88 -12.22 -1.40 -6.37
N ALA A 89 -11.94 -0.22 -6.95
CA ALA A 89 -12.75 0.98 -6.71
C ALA A 89 -14.17 0.86 -7.28
N ALA A 90 -14.36 0.19 -8.42
CA ALA A 90 -15.68 -0.11 -8.97
C ALA A 90 -16.46 -1.06 -8.06
N LEU A 91 -15.82 -2.14 -7.57
CA LEU A 91 -16.39 -3.06 -6.58
C LEU A 91 -16.83 -2.35 -5.30
N ALA A 92 -16.00 -1.46 -4.76
CA ALA A 92 -16.31 -0.71 -3.55
C ALA A 92 -17.55 0.21 -3.72
N ARG A 93 -17.86 0.61 -4.94
CA ARG A 93 -19.08 1.38 -5.28
C ARG A 93 -20.29 0.52 -5.61
N GLY A 94 -20.13 -0.81 -5.66
CA GLY A 94 -21.17 -1.74 -6.10
C GLY A 94 -21.36 -1.77 -7.62
N ASP A 95 -20.44 -1.21 -8.38
CA ASP A 95 -20.45 -1.24 -9.85
C ASP A 95 -19.77 -2.53 -10.34
N TYR A 96 -20.49 -3.63 -10.22
CA TYR A 96 -19.99 -4.96 -10.55
C TYR A 96 -19.71 -5.14 -12.03
N ALA A 97 -20.58 -4.58 -12.90
CA ALA A 97 -20.37 -4.65 -14.34
C ALA A 97 -19.15 -3.82 -14.76
N GLY A 98 -19.00 -2.61 -14.19
CA GLY A 98 -17.79 -1.80 -14.41
C GLY A 98 -16.53 -2.49 -13.93
N ALA A 99 -16.56 -3.17 -12.77
CA ALA A 99 -15.42 -3.92 -12.27
C ALA A 99 -14.99 -5.06 -13.21
N VAL A 100 -15.96 -5.78 -13.79
CA VAL A 100 -15.68 -6.84 -14.79
C VAL A 100 -14.99 -6.26 -16.02
N GLU A 101 -15.43 -5.11 -16.53
CA GLU A 101 -14.80 -4.46 -17.69
C GLU A 101 -13.39 -3.96 -17.37
N GLU A 102 -13.13 -3.44 -16.18
CA GLU A 102 -11.78 -3.06 -15.74
C GLU A 102 -10.86 -4.29 -15.66
N TYR A 103 -11.31 -5.41 -15.10
CA TYR A 103 -10.53 -6.66 -15.08
C TYR A 103 -10.29 -7.23 -16.48
N LYS A 104 -11.25 -7.14 -17.40
CA LYS A 104 -11.04 -7.51 -18.82
C LYS A 104 -9.98 -6.64 -19.48
N GLY A 105 -9.94 -5.34 -19.14
CA GLY A 105 -8.89 -4.43 -19.57
C GLY A 105 -7.50 -4.87 -19.10
N ILE A 106 -7.40 -5.37 -17.85
CA ILE A 106 -6.15 -5.93 -17.31
C ILE A 106 -5.75 -7.18 -18.10
N ILE A 107 -6.66 -8.14 -18.31
CA ILE A 107 -6.39 -9.34 -19.11
C ILE A 107 -5.92 -8.99 -20.53
N ALA A 108 -6.48 -7.95 -21.15
CA ALA A 108 -6.07 -7.50 -22.47
C ALA A 108 -4.63 -6.96 -22.49
N SER A 109 -4.17 -6.34 -21.41
CA SER A 109 -2.80 -5.81 -21.26
C SER A 109 -1.80 -6.83 -20.71
N ASP A 110 -2.23 -7.65 -19.75
CA ASP A 110 -1.49 -8.77 -19.16
C ASP A 110 -2.37 -10.04 -19.14
N PRO A 111 -2.32 -10.82 -20.20
CA PRO A 111 -3.09 -12.06 -20.29
C PRO A 111 -2.66 -13.17 -19.32
N ASN A 112 -1.59 -12.98 -18.55
CA ASN A 112 -1.11 -13.92 -17.55
C ASN A 112 -1.54 -13.54 -16.11
N ASP A 113 -2.38 -12.54 -15.96
CA ASP A 113 -2.92 -12.18 -14.66
C ASP A 113 -4.08 -13.10 -14.23
N THR A 114 -3.74 -14.21 -13.55
CA THR A 114 -4.70 -15.20 -13.04
C THR A 114 -5.75 -14.58 -12.10
N LEU A 115 -5.40 -13.52 -11.38
CA LEU A 115 -6.30 -12.84 -10.44
C LEU A 115 -7.51 -12.26 -11.19
N SER A 116 -7.29 -11.58 -12.31
CA SER A 116 -8.37 -10.97 -13.09
C SER A 116 -9.38 -12.02 -13.59
N TYR A 117 -8.92 -13.17 -14.10
CA TYR A 117 -9.83 -14.25 -14.48
C TYR A 117 -10.67 -14.75 -13.29
N SER A 118 -10.02 -14.94 -12.15
CA SER A 118 -10.69 -15.42 -10.92
C SER A 118 -11.70 -14.39 -10.39
N GLU A 119 -11.37 -13.11 -10.38
CA GLU A 119 -12.26 -12.05 -9.88
C GLU A 119 -13.44 -11.82 -10.83
N ILE A 120 -13.25 -11.84 -12.15
CA ILE A 120 -14.34 -11.79 -13.12
C ILE A 120 -15.33 -12.94 -12.86
N ALA A 121 -14.82 -14.18 -12.75
CA ALA A 121 -15.67 -15.34 -12.52
C ALA A 121 -16.45 -15.23 -11.20
N LYS A 122 -15.79 -14.78 -10.13
CA LYS A 122 -16.42 -14.56 -8.82
C LYS A 122 -17.51 -13.50 -8.89
N ILE A 123 -17.23 -12.32 -9.46
CA ILE A 123 -18.19 -11.22 -9.59
C ILE A 123 -19.40 -11.67 -10.43
N SER A 124 -19.15 -12.36 -11.54
CA SER A 124 -20.20 -12.87 -12.42
C SER A 124 -21.14 -13.82 -11.70
N CYS A 125 -20.61 -14.75 -10.89
CA CYS A 125 -21.41 -15.68 -10.10
C CYS A 125 -22.13 -15.03 -8.91
N GLU A 126 -21.42 -14.21 -8.12
CA GLU A 126 -21.93 -13.74 -6.82
C GLU A 126 -22.83 -12.50 -6.95
N HIS A 127 -22.64 -11.69 -7.98
CA HIS A 127 -23.30 -10.38 -8.10
C HIS A 127 -24.09 -10.17 -9.39
N LEU A 128 -23.73 -10.86 -10.47
CA LEU A 128 -24.37 -10.68 -11.77
C LEU A 128 -25.29 -11.85 -12.19
N ASP A 129 -25.33 -12.93 -11.37
CA ASP A 129 -26.07 -14.16 -11.67
C ASP A 129 -25.73 -14.76 -13.05
N ASP A 130 -24.46 -14.58 -13.48
CA ASP A 130 -23.95 -15.05 -14.78
C ASP A 130 -22.89 -16.15 -14.61
N ALA A 131 -23.36 -17.32 -14.18
CA ALA A 131 -22.50 -18.49 -14.03
C ALA A 131 -21.97 -19.01 -15.41
N ALA A 132 -22.69 -18.72 -16.49
CA ALA A 132 -22.25 -19.11 -17.84
C ALA A 132 -21.07 -18.24 -18.31
N GLY A 133 -21.15 -16.93 -18.12
CA GLY A 133 -20.05 -16.00 -18.40
C GLY A 133 -18.84 -16.25 -17.50
N ALA A 134 -19.06 -16.62 -16.22
CA ALA A 134 -18.00 -16.99 -15.31
C ALA A 134 -17.24 -18.25 -15.78
N ALA A 135 -17.93 -19.27 -16.25
CA ALA A 135 -17.30 -20.46 -16.81
C ALA A 135 -16.52 -20.12 -18.09
N ALA A 136 -17.15 -19.38 -19.01
CA ALA A 136 -16.55 -19.03 -20.30
C ALA A 136 -15.22 -18.29 -20.15
N ILE A 137 -15.13 -17.31 -19.24
CA ILE A 137 -13.88 -16.55 -19.04
C ILE A 137 -12.76 -17.43 -18.47
N LEU A 138 -13.09 -18.36 -17.55
CA LEU A 138 -12.10 -19.29 -17.00
C LEU A 138 -11.67 -20.33 -18.04
N GLU A 139 -12.59 -20.85 -18.86
CA GLU A 139 -12.30 -21.76 -19.97
C GLU A 139 -11.41 -21.09 -21.02
N GLU A 140 -11.71 -19.84 -21.39
CA GLU A 140 -10.86 -19.05 -22.29
C GLU A 140 -9.46 -18.86 -21.72
N GLY A 141 -9.36 -18.49 -20.43
CA GLY A 141 -8.08 -18.39 -19.74
C GLY A 141 -7.29 -19.69 -19.77
N LEU A 142 -7.94 -20.82 -19.50
CA LEU A 142 -7.30 -22.15 -19.48
C LEU A 142 -6.86 -22.69 -20.87
N GLN A 143 -7.26 -22.04 -21.98
CA GLN A 143 -6.70 -22.37 -23.32
C GLN A 143 -5.25 -21.92 -23.47
N ARG A 144 -4.72 -21.14 -22.56
CA ARG A 144 -3.35 -20.64 -22.56
C ARG A 144 -2.43 -21.61 -21.83
N GLU A 145 -1.13 -21.49 -22.10
CA GLU A 145 -0.11 -22.20 -21.32
C GLU A 145 0.13 -21.48 -20.00
N TRP A 146 -0.04 -22.20 -18.90
CA TRP A 146 0.14 -21.70 -17.55
C TRP A 146 1.20 -22.48 -16.79
N PRO A 147 1.91 -21.85 -15.84
CA PRO A 147 2.62 -22.59 -14.80
C PRO A 147 1.66 -23.56 -14.08
N PRO A 148 2.14 -24.72 -13.61
CA PRO A 148 1.26 -25.74 -13.01
C PRO A 148 0.40 -25.23 -11.85
N ASP A 149 0.94 -24.35 -11.00
CA ASP A 149 0.21 -23.78 -9.86
C ASP A 149 -0.95 -22.87 -10.34
N ASP A 150 -0.72 -22.04 -11.37
CA ASP A 150 -1.72 -21.14 -11.93
C ASP A 150 -2.81 -21.91 -12.69
N ALA A 151 -2.42 -22.94 -13.49
CA ALA A 151 -3.37 -23.82 -14.13
C ALA A 151 -4.29 -24.51 -13.11
N ALA A 152 -3.72 -25.05 -12.03
CA ALA A 152 -4.48 -25.68 -10.96
C ALA A 152 -5.41 -24.70 -10.25
N PHE A 153 -4.95 -23.46 -10.03
CA PHE A 153 -5.75 -22.39 -9.42
C PHE A 153 -6.98 -22.07 -10.29
N LEU A 154 -6.79 -21.76 -11.57
CA LEU A 154 -7.90 -21.44 -12.48
C LEU A 154 -8.85 -22.63 -12.67
N THR A 155 -8.31 -23.83 -12.82
CA THR A 155 -9.14 -25.06 -12.93
C THR A 155 -9.98 -25.27 -11.66
N SER A 156 -9.42 -25.01 -10.47
CA SER A 156 -10.17 -25.10 -9.21
C SER A 156 -11.30 -24.07 -9.13
N ARG A 157 -11.11 -22.87 -9.67
CA ARG A 157 -12.17 -21.85 -9.79
C ARG A 157 -13.28 -22.32 -10.73
N LEU A 158 -12.93 -22.91 -11.85
CA LEU A 158 -13.90 -23.45 -12.80
C LEU A 158 -14.70 -24.62 -12.20
N VAL A 159 -14.05 -25.49 -11.41
CA VAL A 159 -14.73 -26.53 -10.62
C VAL A 159 -15.77 -25.94 -9.68
N ASP A 160 -15.43 -24.87 -8.96
CA ASP A 160 -16.39 -24.20 -8.08
C ASP A 160 -17.58 -23.61 -8.84
N VAL A 161 -17.36 -23.00 -10.03
CA VAL A 161 -18.43 -22.49 -10.89
C VAL A 161 -19.37 -23.62 -11.34
N TYR A 162 -18.82 -24.68 -11.88
CA TYR A 162 -19.61 -25.83 -12.34
C TYR A 162 -20.41 -26.46 -11.20
N TRP A 163 -19.78 -26.71 -10.06
CA TRP A 163 -20.43 -27.39 -8.98
C TRP A 163 -21.45 -26.54 -8.24
N LYS A 164 -21.08 -25.33 -7.80
CA LYS A 164 -21.91 -24.50 -6.93
C LYS A 164 -23.00 -23.73 -7.68
N TYR A 165 -22.68 -23.22 -8.86
CA TYR A 165 -23.55 -22.29 -9.58
C TYR A 165 -24.26 -22.91 -10.77
N GLN A 166 -23.59 -23.74 -11.56
CA GLN A 166 -24.22 -24.40 -12.70
C GLN A 166 -24.84 -25.76 -12.37
N ARG A 167 -24.51 -26.33 -11.22
CA ARG A 167 -24.91 -27.69 -10.82
C ARG A 167 -24.45 -28.76 -11.83
N ASP A 168 -23.40 -28.50 -12.58
CA ASP A 168 -22.76 -29.47 -13.47
C ASP A 168 -21.73 -30.31 -12.71
N ILE A 169 -22.25 -31.33 -12.01
CA ILE A 169 -21.43 -32.27 -11.24
C ILE A 169 -20.49 -33.07 -12.15
N ARG A 170 -20.90 -33.36 -13.39
CA ARG A 170 -20.08 -34.14 -14.33
C ARG A 170 -18.87 -33.33 -14.79
N GLY A 171 -19.08 -32.08 -15.18
CA GLY A 171 -18.00 -31.16 -15.56
C GLY A 171 -17.02 -30.94 -14.41
N ALA A 172 -17.53 -30.66 -13.19
CA ALA A 172 -16.69 -30.48 -12.01
C ALA A 172 -15.80 -31.72 -11.72
N ARG A 173 -16.38 -32.93 -11.79
CA ARG A 173 -15.64 -34.20 -11.59
C ARG A 173 -14.58 -34.41 -12.64
N ALA A 174 -14.88 -34.15 -13.92
CA ALA A 174 -13.92 -34.32 -15.01
C ALA A 174 -12.69 -33.43 -14.81
N LEU A 175 -12.87 -32.17 -14.42
CA LEU A 175 -11.77 -31.22 -14.15
C LEU A 175 -10.93 -31.68 -12.95
N LEU A 176 -11.56 -32.18 -11.87
CA LEU A 176 -10.81 -32.68 -10.70
C LEU A 176 -9.96 -33.92 -11.05
N ILE A 177 -10.51 -34.85 -11.85
CA ILE A 177 -9.76 -36.00 -12.34
C ILE A 177 -8.59 -35.55 -13.20
N GLN A 178 -8.80 -34.58 -14.07
CA GLN A 178 -7.74 -34.01 -14.92
C GLN A 178 -6.60 -33.39 -14.08
N ILE A 179 -6.89 -32.68 -12.99
CA ILE A 179 -5.86 -32.17 -12.07
C ILE A 179 -5.06 -33.34 -11.46
N MET A 180 -5.74 -34.39 -11.02
CA MET A 180 -5.09 -35.56 -10.39
C MET A 180 -4.18 -36.30 -11.38
N GLU A 181 -4.60 -36.43 -12.64
CA GLU A 181 -3.86 -37.13 -13.69
C GLU A 181 -2.65 -36.31 -14.19
N ASN A 182 -2.83 -34.98 -14.34
CA ASN A 182 -1.77 -34.09 -14.85
C ASN A 182 -0.72 -33.72 -13.79
N MET A 183 -1.06 -33.83 -12.49
CA MET A 183 -0.18 -33.39 -11.40
C MET A 183 -0.03 -34.46 -10.30
N PRO A 184 0.29 -35.71 -10.63
CA PRO A 184 0.30 -36.80 -9.65
C PRO A 184 1.33 -36.53 -8.53
N GLY A 185 0.95 -36.84 -7.29
CA GLY A 185 1.81 -36.69 -6.12
C GLY A 185 1.99 -35.24 -5.65
N THR A 186 1.30 -34.29 -6.25
CA THR A 186 1.34 -32.88 -5.84
C THR A 186 0.26 -32.54 -4.82
N ARG A 187 0.40 -31.38 -4.15
CA ARG A 187 -0.63 -30.79 -3.28
C ARG A 187 -1.94 -30.57 -4.05
N HIS A 188 -1.85 -30.20 -5.33
CA HIS A 188 -3.04 -29.95 -6.16
C HIS A 188 -3.84 -31.22 -6.40
N ALA A 189 -3.18 -32.34 -6.70
CA ALA A 189 -3.86 -33.63 -6.81
C ALA A 189 -4.53 -34.07 -5.51
N ALA A 190 -3.88 -33.90 -4.36
CA ALA A 190 -4.45 -34.22 -3.07
C ALA A 190 -5.70 -33.35 -2.74
N ASN A 191 -5.63 -32.03 -3.05
CA ASN A 191 -6.76 -31.13 -2.89
C ASN A 191 -7.92 -31.50 -3.83
N ALA A 192 -7.62 -31.86 -5.07
CA ALA A 192 -8.62 -32.31 -6.05
C ALA A 192 -9.30 -33.59 -5.61
N GLU A 193 -8.57 -34.58 -5.09
CA GLU A 193 -9.13 -35.79 -4.53
C GLU A 193 -10.07 -35.52 -3.34
N HIS A 194 -9.66 -34.64 -2.43
CA HIS A 194 -10.50 -34.25 -1.29
C HIS A 194 -11.80 -33.61 -1.76
N LYS A 195 -11.69 -32.67 -2.72
CA LYS A 195 -12.85 -31.99 -3.29
C LYS A 195 -13.79 -32.92 -4.03
N LEU A 196 -13.25 -33.90 -4.76
CA LEU A 196 -14.04 -34.92 -5.44
C LEU A 196 -14.85 -35.73 -4.46
N LYS A 197 -14.25 -36.17 -3.35
CA LYS A 197 -14.96 -36.90 -2.27
C LYS A 197 -16.06 -36.06 -1.63
N GLU A 198 -15.80 -34.75 -1.43
CA GLU A 198 -16.81 -33.81 -0.91
C GLU A 198 -18.03 -33.72 -1.83
N ILE A 199 -17.81 -33.55 -3.14
CA ILE A 199 -18.89 -33.51 -4.14
C ILE A 199 -19.68 -34.80 -4.18
N GLU A 200 -19.02 -35.97 -4.14
CA GLU A 200 -19.66 -37.27 -4.15
C GLU A 200 -20.52 -37.52 -2.88
N GLN A 201 -20.02 -37.13 -1.72
CA GLN A 201 -20.79 -37.25 -0.47
C GLN A 201 -22.03 -36.34 -0.48
N GLN A 202 -21.91 -35.09 -0.93
CA GLN A 202 -23.08 -34.21 -0.98
C GLN A 202 -24.11 -34.67 -2.01
N THR A 203 -23.66 -35.13 -3.17
CA THR A 203 -24.58 -35.66 -4.19
C THR A 203 -25.32 -36.92 -3.69
N ALA A 204 -24.66 -37.78 -2.89
CA ALA A 204 -25.28 -38.96 -2.30
C ALA A 204 -26.31 -38.64 -1.19
N LEU A 205 -26.22 -37.45 -0.58
CA LEU A 205 -27.18 -37.02 0.46
C LEU A 205 -28.40 -36.30 -0.15
N GLU A 206 -28.27 -35.76 -1.38
CA GLU A 206 -29.36 -35.05 -2.07
C GLU A 206 -30.23 -35.96 -2.97
N GLY A 207 -29.79 -37.17 -3.25
CA GLY A 207 -30.50 -38.18 -4.09
C GLY A 207 -31.12 -39.30 -3.28
#